data_a788a6ab3c1aca02173f013b539fcd14
#
_entry.id   a788a6ab3c1aca02173f013b539fcd14
#
_cell.length_a   1.000
_cell.length_b   1.000
_cell.length_c   1.000
_cell.angle_alpha   90.00
_cell.angle_beta   90.00
_cell.angle_gamma   90.00
#
_symmetry.space_group_name_H-M   'P 1'
#
loop_
_entity.id
_entity.type
_entity.pdbx_description
1 polymer ?
#
loop_
_entity_poly.entity_id
_entity_poly.type
_entity_poly.pdbx_seq_one_letter_code
_entity_poly.pdbx_strand_id
1 'polypeptide(L)'
;MARSPYATIIGKPIKASLKPVQEVGIIIISALLVAAGLNLFLIPHQLLSGGLTGVASIIGYITGWNISIMYFLLNVPLVIWGWKAVGRRYIVYSCISVVCTTWFMALIPVIQVTKDPILAAVFGGLISAGGIGFSLKVGGSTGGFDILGSIVTRRRDVAMGNVLFILNGIVILALGFFRSWDLALYSMLSTFVKGKVVDMIHIGHIKVTCFIITKEKEKMLCQLRKLHHGITCIHSEGGYSEQENYTLMTVTTRYELVAVRKAVLQTDPRAFMNVVQSTEIVGRFARPKV
;
A
#
# COMPACT_ATOMS: atom_id res chain seq x y z
N MET A 1 18.01 -37.31 19.22
CA MET A 1 17.06 -36.25 18.82
C MET A 1 16.77 -35.39 20.03
N ALA A 2 17.54 -34.32 20.24
CA ALA A 2 17.38 -33.39 21.35
C ALA A 2 16.42 -32.24 20.92
N ARG A 3 15.31 -32.08 21.63
CA ARG A 3 14.38 -30.96 21.45
C ARG A 3 15.06 -29.67 21.93
N SER A 4 15.17 -28.69 21.06
CA SER A 4 15.72 -27.37 21.34
C SER A 4 14.91 -26.67 22.45
N PRO A 5 15.57 -26.13 23.50
CA PRO A 5 14.87 -25.46 24.62
C PRO A 5 14.36 -24.03 24.31
N TYR A 6 14.35 -23.59 23.04
CA TYR A 6 14.00 -22.23 22.67
C TYR A 6 12.54 -22.01 22.21
N ALA A 7 11.63 -22.95 22.52
CA ALA A 7 10.25 -22.90 22.02
C ALA A 7 9.27 -22.01 22.82
N THR A 8 9.71 -21.29 23.86
CA THR A 8 8.75 -20.68 24.81
C THR A 8 9.00 -19.21 25.14
N ILE A 9 9.46 -18.38 24.19
CA ILE A 9 9.36 -16.91 24.34
C ILE A 9 8.91 -16.32 23.01
N ILE A 10 7.66 -16.58 22.66
CA ILE A 10 6.99 -15.82 21.59
C ILE A 10 6.47 -14.52 22.23
N GLY A 11 7.32 -13.51 22.28
CA GLY A 11 6.87 -12.15 22.54
C GLY A 11 5.90 -11.74 21.44
N LYS A 12 4.65 -11.41 21.81
CA LYS A 12 3.64 -10.87 20.90
C LYS A 12 4.26 -9.68 20.16
N PRO A 13 4.15 -9.61 18.82
CA PRO A 13 4.59 -8.43 18.09
C PRO A 13 3.82 -7.22 18.63
N ILE A 14 4.52 -6.13 18.91
CA ILE A 14 3.92 -4.83 19.22
C ILE A 14 3.35 -4.29 17.90
N LYS A 15 2.27 -4.91 17.42
CA LYS A 15 1.27 -4.22 16.62
C LYS A 15 0.35 -3.56 17.63
N ALA A 16 0.25 -2.24 17.59
CA ALA A 16 -0.96 -1.59 18.05
C ALA A 16 -2.08 -2.16 17.16
N SER A 17 -2.64 -3.30 17.58
CA SER A 17 -3.76 -3.93 16.91
C SER A 17 -4.92 -2.97 17.12
N LEU A 18 -5.21 -2.18 16.10
CA LEU A 18 -6.46 -1.41 16.08
C LEU A 18 -7.59 -2.41 16.38
N LYS A 19 -8.48 -2.03 17.28
CA LYS A 19 -9.67 -2.86 17.53
C LYS A 19 -10.42 -2.99 16.20
N PRO A 20 -11.05 -4.13 15.89
CA PRO A 20 -11.77 -4.32 14.62
C PRO A 20 -12.75 -3.18 14.29
N VAL A 21 -13.34 -2.57 15.30
CA VAL A 21 -14.24 -1.40 15.18
C VAL A 21 -13.50 -0.18 14.60
N GLN A 22 -12.25 0.06 15.00
CA GLN A 22 -11.44 1.18 14.47
C GLN A 22 -11.03 0.92 13.02
N GLU A 23 -10.72 -0.31 12.67
CA GLU A 23 -10.39 -0.69 11.28
C GLU A 23 -11.58 -0.48 10.34
N VAL A 24 -12.78 -0.89 10.76
CA VAL A 24 -14.02 -0.66 10.01
C VAL A 24 -14.31 0.84 9.91
N GLY A 25 -14.12 1.62 10.96
CA GLY A 25 -14.27 3.08 10.93
C GLY A 25 -13.34 3.74 9.89
N ILE A 26 -12.07 3.30 9.83
CA ILE A 26 -11.13 3.77 8.82
C ILE A 26 -11.60 3.41 7.41
N ILE A 27 -12.14 2.20 7.20
CA ILE A 27 -12.65 1.76 5.89
C ILE A 27 -13.84 2.62 5.45
N ILE A 28 -14.76 2.97 6.36
CA ILE A 28 -15.90 3.83 6.05
C ILE A 28 -15.43 5.23 5.66
N ILE A 29 -14.49 5.82 6.43
CA ILE A 29 -13.90 7.13 6.09
C ILE A 29 -13.16 7.04 4.74
N SER A 30 -12.44 5.95 4.49
CA SER A 30 -11.76 5.70 3.21
C SER A 30 -12.74 5.68 2.04
N ALA A 31 -13.86 4.99 2.21
CA ALA A 31 -14.91 4.91 1.20
C ALA A 31 -15.54 6.28 0.91
N LEU A 32 -15.76 7.09 1.95
CA LEU A 32 -16.25 8.47 1.81
C LEU A 32 -15.27 9.34 1.03
N LEU A 33 -13.97 9.29 1.33
CA LEU A 33 -12.96 10.05 0.61
C LEU A 33 -12.88 9.64 -0.87
N VAL A 34 -12.96 8.33 -1.16
CA VAL A 34 -12.96 7.85 -2.56
C VAL A 34 -14.20 8.39 -3.30
N ALA A 35 -15.39 8.25 -2.71
CA ALA A 35 -16.62 8.72 -3.33
C ALA A 35 -16.62 10.25 -3.53
N ALA A 36 -16.11 11.01 -2.56
CA ALA A 36 -15.99 12.48 -2.68
C ALA A 36 -15.02 12.86 -3.81
N GLY A 37 -13.83 12.22 -3.88
CA GLY A 37 -12.87 12.47 -4.95
C GLY A 37 -13.44 12.17 -6.35
N LEU A 38 -14.27 11.12 -6.44
CA LEU A 38 -14.95 10.76 -7.69
C LEU A 38 -16.04 11.78 -8.05
N ASN A 39 -17.04 11.97 -7.19
CA ASN A 39 -18.27 12.72 -7.50
C ASN A 39 -18.06 14.23 -7.55
N LEU A 40 -17.11 14.77 -6.79
CA LEU A 40 -16.87 16.23 -6.75
C LEU A 40 -15.81 16.69 -7.72
N PHE A 41 -14.90 15.81 -8.18
CA PHE A 41 -13.78 16.22 -9.02
C PHE A 41 -13.69 15.44 -10.33
N LEU A 42 -13.64 14.10 -10.30
CA LEU A 42 -13.31 13.33 -11.49
C LEU A 42 -14.51 13.13 -12.42
N ILE A 43 -15.66 12.70 -11.90
CA ILE A 43 -16.86 12.41 -12.69
C ILE A 43 -17.41 13.65 -13.41
N PRO A 44 -17.50 14.85 -12.77
CA PRO A 44 -17.98 16.06 -13.46
C PRO A 44 -17.15 16.45 -14.67
N HIS A 45 -15.86 16.14 -14.66
CA HIS A 45 -14.94 16.39 -15.78
C HIS A 45 -14.77 15.18 -16.72
N GLN A 46 -15.54 14.11 -16.52
CA GLN A 46 -15.44 12.87 -17.28
C GLN A 46 -14.05 12.20 -17.21
N LEU A 47 -13.31 12.45 -16.13
CA LEU A 47 -12.00 11.88 -15.87
C LEU A 47 -12.11 10.49 -15.24
N LEU A 48 -11.10 9.65 -15.50
CA LEU A 48 -11.03 8.32 -14.90
C LEU A 48 -10.23 8.34 -13.61
N SER A 49 -10.69 7.56 -12.66
CA SER A 49 -9.94 7.26 -11.44
C SER A 49 -8.93 6.13 -11.62
N GLY A 50 -8.90 5.47 -12.78
CA GLY A 50 -8.21 4.21 -13.00
C GLY A 50 -8.96 3.02 -12.40
N GLY A 51 -8.44 1.81 -12.61
CA GLY A 51 -9.03 0.59 -12.08
C GLY A 51 -10.40 0.26 -12.68
N LEU A 52 -11.14 -0.61 -12.00
CA LEU A 52 -12.53 -0.91 -12.35
C LEU A 52 -13.47 0.28 -12.20
N THR A 53 -13.15 1.23 -11.35
CA THR A 53 -13.86 2.50 -11.27
C THR A 53 -13.78 3.25 -12.60
N GLY A 54 -12.59 3.22 -13.25
CA GLY A 54 -12.41 3.77 -14.59
C GLY A 54 -13.27 3.05 -15.63
N VAL A 55 -13.32 1.73 -15.60
CA VAL A 55 -14.18 0.94 -16.48
C VAL A 55 -15.66 1.29 -16.26
N ALA A 56 -16.10 1.35 -15.00
CA ALA A 56 -17.47 1.75 -14.65
C ALA A 56 -17.80 3.16 -15.16
N SER A 57 -16.85 4.09 -15.06
CA SER A 57 -17.00 5.46 -15.56
C SER A 57 -17.12 5.51 -17.08
N ILE A 58 -16.28 4.76 -17.82
CA ILE A 58 -16.38 4.67 -19.29
C ILE A 58 -17.76 4.15 -19.70
N ILE A 59 -18.22 3.06 -19.08
CA ILE A 59 -19.55 2.53 -19.37
C ILE A 59 -20.61 3.59 -19.09
N GLY A 60 -20.56 4.25 -17.92
CA GLY A 60 -21.51 5.29 -17.57
C GLY A 60 -21.49 6.50 -18.53
N TYR A 61 -20.30 6.91 -19.00
CA TYR A 61 -20.17 8.04 -19.94
C TYR A 61 -20.67 7.72 -21.35
N ILE A 62 -20.61 6.45 -21.76
CA ILE A 62 -21.08 6.01 -23.09
C ILE A 62 -22.57 5.68 -23.06
N THR A 63 -23.05 4.99 -22.02
CA THR A 63 -24.42 4.45 -21.97
C THR A 63 -25.39 5.32 -21.19
N GLY A 64 -24.90 6.28 -20.39
CA GLY A 64 -25.70 7.07 -19.44
C GLY A 64 -26.13 6.28 -18.18
N TRP A 65 -25.61 5.06 -17.99
CA TRP A 65 -25.93 4.25 -16.82
C TRP A 65 -25.27 4.79 -15.55
N ASN A 66 -25.89 4.49 -14.40
CA ASN A 66 -25.38 4.98 -13.11
C ASN A 66 -24.02 4.35 -12.79
N ILE A 67 -23.00 5.21 -12.64
CA ILE A 67 -21.60 4.82 -12.43
C ILE A 67 -21.46 4.03 -11.11
N SER A 68 -22.21 4.41 -10.06
CA SER A 68 -22.14 3.73 -8.75
C SER A 68 -22.61 2.28 -8.85
N ILE A 69 -23.69 2.03 -9.61
CA ILE A 69 -24.21 0.69 -9.84
C ILE A 69 -23.22 -0.14 -10.68
N MET A 70 -22.65 0.47 -11.73
CA MET A 70 -21.64 -0.21 -12.56
C MET A 70 -20.38 -0.54 -11.74
N TYR A 71 -19.93 0.38 -10.90
CA TYR A 71 -18.81 0.15 -9.98
C TYR A 71 -19.10 -1.04 -9.07
N PHE A 72 -20.29 -1.12 -8.47
CA PHE A 72 -20.68 -2.23 -7.61
C PHE A 72 -20.68 -3.56 -8.38
N LEU A 73 -21.40 -3.62 -9.50
CA LEU A 73 -21.55 -4.83 -10.32
C LEU A 73 -20.21 -5.39 -10.80
N LEU A 74 -19.29 -4.53 -11.24
CA LEU A 74 -17.98 -4.93 -11.70
C LEU A 74 -17.08 -5.43 -10.56
N ASN A 75 -17.30 -4.97 -9.33
CA ASN A 75 -16.54 -5.44 -8.17
C ASN A 75 -17.01 -6.80 -7.64
N VAL A 76 -18.29 -7.17 -7.81
CA VAL A 76 -18.84 -8.44 -7.31
C VAL A 76 -18.02 -9.66 -7.76
N PRO A 77 -17.74 -9.87 -9.07
CA PRO A 77 -16.95 -11.01 -9.50
C PRO A 77 -15.53 -11.05 -8.94
N LEU A 78 -14.89 -9.88 -8.76
CA LEU A 78 -13.55 -9.82 -8.18
C LEU A 78 -13.54 -10.13 -6.69
N VAL A 79 -14.56 -9.70 -5.95
CA VAL A 79 -14.71 -10.03 -4.53
C VAL A 79 -14.91 -11.55 -4.37
N ILE A 80 -15.76 -12.17 -5.20
CA ILE A 80 -15.98 -13.62 -5.20
C ILE A 80 -14.68 -14.37 -5.52
N TRP A 81 -13.96 -13.94 -6.54
CA TRP A 81 -12.69 -14.57 -6.91
C TRP A 81 -11.61 -14.36 -5.85
N GLY A 82 -11.49 -13.15 -5.33
CA GLY A 82 -10.54 -12.78 -4.28
C GLY A 82 -10.74 -13.54 -2.97
N TRP A 83 -11.97 -13.98 -2.66
CA TRP A 83 -12.28 -14.77 -1.47
C TRP A 83 -11.43 -16.03 -1.35
N LYS A 84 -11.21 -16.73 -2.47
CA LYS A 84 -10.38 -17.94 -2.54
C LYS A 84 -8.89 -17.64 -2.68
N ALA A 85 -8.53 -16.50 -3.28
CA ALA A 85 -7.15 -16.22 -3.69
C ALA A 85 -6.35 -15.38 -2.68
N VAL A 86 -6.99 -14.45 -1.97
CA VAL A 86 -6.27 -13.46 -1.14
C VAL A 86 -6.39 -13.73 0.36
N GLY A 87 -7.59 -13.97 0.85
CA GLY A 87 -7.85 -14.27 2.25
C GLY A 87 -9.11 -13.58 2.79
N ARG A 88 -9.76 -14.24 3.76
CA ARG A 88 -11.08 -13.83 4.25
C ARG A 88 -11.11 -12.40 4.81
N ARG A 89 -10.15 -12.02 5.66
CA ARG A 89 -10.12 -10.70 6.30
C ARG A 89 -10.01 -9.57 5.27
N TYR A 90 -9.09 -9.71 4.31
CA TYR A 90 -8.88 -8.73 3.24
C TYR A 90 -10.16 -8.54 2.42
N ILE A 91 -10.82 -9.64 2.04
CA ILE A 91 -12.02 -9.58 1.21
C ILE A 91 -13.23 -9.05 1.97
N VAL A 92 -13.41 -9.39 3.25
CA VAL A 92 -14.50 -8.82 4.07
C VAL A 92 -14.36 -7.30 4.16
N TYR A 93 -13.14 -6.79 4.43
CA TYR A 93 -12.90 -5.35 4.48
C TYR A 93 -13.07 -4.68 3.12
N SER A 94 -12.64 -5.34 2.05
CA SER A 94 -12.86 -4.85 0.68
C SER A 94 -14.35 -4.84 0.32
N CYS A 95 -15.12 -5.83 0.73
CA CYS A 95 -16.56 -5.88 0.52
C CYS A 95 -17.27 -4.72 1.24
N ILE A 96 -16.95 -4.49 2.51
CA ILE A 96 -17.47 -3.34 3.28
C ILE A 96 -17.10 -2.03 2.56
N SER A 97 -15.86 -1.89 2.13
CA SER A 97 -15.39 -0.70 1.41
C SER A 97 -16.13 -0.47 0.11
N VAL A 98 -16.31 -1.50 -0.72
CA VAL A 98 -17.03 -1.40 -2.00
C VAL A 98 -18.50 -1.01 -1.78
N VAL A 99 -19.18 -1.65 -0.82
CA VAL A 99 -20.58 -1.31 -0.49
C VAL A 99 -20.69 0.13 0.00
N CYS A 100 -19.83 0.55 0.95
CA CYS A 100 -19.83 1.92 1.46
C CYS A 100 -19.50 2.93 0.38
N THR A 101 -18.50 2.66 -0.49
CA THR A 101 -18.15 3.56 -1.60
C THR A 101 -19.31 3.71 -2.56
N THR A 102 -19.96 2.61 -2.95
CA THR A 102 -21.15 2.63 -3.81
C THR A 102 -22.25 3.49 -3.20
N TRP A 103 -22.52 3.30 -1.89
CA TRP A 103 -23.54 4.05 -1.18
C TRP A 103 -23.21 5.54 -1.11
N PHE A 104 -21.97 5.89 -0.75
CA PHE A 104 -21.55 7.30 -0.73
C PHE A 104 -21.54 7.93 -2.14
N MET A 105 -21.18 7.19 -3.19
CA MET A 105 -21.28 7.69 -4.57
C MET A 105 -22.74 7.96 -4.99
N ALA A 106 -23.70 7.21 -4.45
CA ALA A 106 -25.11 7.45 -4.70
C ALA A 106 -25.66 8.63 -3.87
N LEU A 107 -25.11 8.85 -2.67
CA LEU A 107 -25.55 9.90 -1.73
C LEU A 107 -24.94 11.27 -2.06
N ILE A 108 -23.66 11.32 -2.41
CA ILE A 108 -22.96 12.56 -2.73
C ILE A 108 -23.36 12.98 -4.15
N PRO A 109 -23.97 14.16 -4.35
CA PRO A 109 -24.32 14.63 -5.68
C PRO A 109 -23.06 14.85 -6.53
N VAL A 110 -23.19 14.66 -7.85
CA VAL A 110 -22.12 14.97 -8.80
C VAL A 110 -22.10 16.46 -9.03
N ILE A 111 -21.13 17.16 -8.39
CA ILE A 111 -20.99 18.62 -8.43
C ILE A 111 -19.59 18.96 -8.92
N GLN A 112 -19.49 19.90 -9.82
CA GLN A 112 -18.24 20.43 -10.33
C GLN A 112 -17.68 21.49 -9.36
N VAL A 113 -16.76 21.10 -8.47
CA VAL A 113 -16.12 21.99 -7.48
C VAL A 113 -15.14 22.95 -8.14
N THR A 114 -14.49 22.54 -9.21
CA THR A 114 -13.59 23.39 -10.00
C THR A 114 -13.95 23.30 -11.48
N LYS A 115 -13.69 24.34 -12.24
CA LYS A 115 -13.86 24.33 -13.70
C LYS A 115 -12.60 23.85 -14.44
N ASP A 116 -11.46 23.86 -13.77
CA ASP A 116 -10.18 23.47 -14.35
C ASP A 116 -9.99 21.95 -14.27
N PRO A 117 -9.85 21.25 -15.42
CA PRO A 117 -9.65 19.81 -15.46
C PRO A 117 -8.34 19.35 -14.81
N ILE A 118 -7.28 20.19 -14.81
CA ILE A 118 -5.99 19.86 -14.19
C ILE A 118 -6.17 19.84 -12.67
N LEU A 119 -6.80 20.87 -12.11
CA LEU A 119 -7.09 20.91 -10.68
C LEU A 119 -8.00 19.75 -10.28
N ALA A 120 -9.01 19.44 -11.09
CA ALA A 120 -9.89 18.30 -10.86
C ALA A 120 -9.11 16.97 -10.86
N ALA A 121 -8.20 16.77 -11.81
CA ALA A 121 -7.35 15.57 -11.89
C ALA A 121 -6.45 15.44 -10.67
N VAL A 122 -5.78 16.53 -10.26
CA VAL A 122 -4.85 16.52 -9.14
C VAL A 122 -5.57 16.32 -7.80
N PHE A 123 -6.55 17.14 -7.48
CA PHE A 123 -7.26 17.07 -6.21
C PHE A 123 -8.18 15.85 -6.10
N GLY A 124 -8.85 15.47 -7.18
CA GLY A 124 -9.63 14.22 -7.24
C GLY A 124 -8.75 12.99 -7.06
N GLY A 125 -7.56 12.99 -7.69
CA GLY A 125 -6.53 11.98 -7.49
C GLY A 125 -6.04 11.92 -6.05
N LEU A 126 -5.69 13.06 -5.46
CA LEU A 126 -5.19 13.20 -4.09
C LEU A 126 -6.19 12.67 -3.04
N ILE A 127 -7.44 13.14 -3.10
CA ILE A 127 -8.49 12.79 -2.14
C ILE A 127 -8.84 11.31 -2.25
N SER A 128 -9.03 10.80 -3.48
CA SER A 128 -9.29 9.38 -3.71
C SER A 128 -8.12 8.51 -3.21
N ALA A 129 -6.88 8.94 -3.48
CA ALA A 129 -5.68 8.24 -3.03
C ALA A 129 -5.58 8.16 -1.49
N GLY A 130 -5.98 9.22 -0.79
CA GLY A 130 -6.08 9.22 0.67
C GLY A 130 -6.98 8.08 1.15
N GLY A 131 -8.18 7.95 0.58
CA GLY A 131 -9.10 6.87 0.88
C GLY A 131 -8.52 5.49 0.55
N ILE A 132 -7.97 5.29 -0.65
CA ILE A 132 -7.34 4.02 -1.06
C ILE A 132 -6.20 3.65 -0.11
N GLY A 133 -5.29 4.58 0.17
CA GLY A 133 -4.12 4.36 1.01
C GLY A 133 -4.49 3.97 2.45
N PHE A 134 -5.48 4.62 3.04
CA PHE A 134 -5.97 4.26 4.39
C PHE A 134 -6.64 2.90 4.41
N SER A 135 -7.44 2.55 3.41
CA SER A 135 -8.04 1.21 3.29
C SER A 135 -6.97 0.12 3.20
N LEU A 136 -5.95 0.30 2.34
CA LEU A 136 -4.84 -0.63 2.21
C LEU A 136 -4.03 -0.77 3.51
N LYS A 137 -3.84 0.32 4.26
CA LYS A 137 -3.10 0.32 5.53
C LYS A 137 -3.73 -0.57 6.60
N VAL A 138 -5.06 -0.68 6.63
CA VAL A 138 -5.78 -1.57 7.55
C VAL A 138 -5.98 -2.97 6.99
N GLY A 139 -5.50 -3.24 5.79
CA GLY A 139 -5.55 -4.55 5.14
C GLY A 139 -6.86 -4.81 4.41
N GLY A 140 -7.53 -3.75 3.95
CA GLY A 140 -8.65 -3.78 3.01
C GLY A 140 -8.25 -3.23 1.64
N SER A 141 -9.20 -3.16 0.71
CA SER A 141 -9.08 -2.50 -0.60
C SER A 141 -10.37 -1.75 -0.89
N THR A 142 -10.27 -0.70 -1.66
CA THR A 142 -11.47 0.01 -2.17
C THR A 142 -12.08 -0.69 -3.39
N GLY A 143 -11.68 -1.93 -3.66
CA GLY A 143 -12.14 -2.71 -4.81
C GLY A 143 -11.30 -2.48 -6.06
N GLY A 144 -11.81 -2.92 -7.19
CA GLY A 144 -11.18 -2.68 -8.47
C GLY A 144 -9.94 -3.53 -8.73
N PHE A 145 -9.03 -2.95 -9.50
CA PHE A 145 -7.79 -3.61 -9.89
C PHE A 145 -6.83 -3.88 -8.72
N ASP A 146 -7.04 -3.28 -7.54
CA ASP A 146 -6.25 -3.58 -6.35
C ASP A 146 -6.46 -5.03 -5.90
N ILE A 147 -7.70 -5.54 -5.97
CA ILE A 147 -8.00 -6.95 -5.69
C ILE A 147 -7.32 -7.83 -6.76
N LEU A 148 -7.44 -7.45 -8.03
CA LEU A 148 -6.82 -8.16 -9.15
C LEU A 148 -5.29 -8.18 -9.02
N GLY A 149 -4.69 -7.03 -8.74
CA GLY A 149 -3.26 -6.90 -8.47
C GLY A 149 -2.81 -7.79 -7.33
N SER A 150 -3.56 -7.81 -6.23
CA SER A 150 -3.28 -8.68 -5.08
C SER A 150 -3.37 -10.17 -5.41
N ILE A 151 -4.27 -10.58 -6.31
CA ILE A 151 -4.39 -11.97 -6.79
C ILE A 151 -3.18 -12.34 -7.66
N VAL A 152 -2.81 -11.48 -8.60
CA VAL A 152 -1.72 -11.72 -9.55
C VAL A 152 -0.37 -11.79 -8.83
N THR A 153 -0.08 -10.81 -7.97
CA THR A 153 1.19 -10.74 -7.23
C THR A 153 1.41 -11.88 -6.25
N ARG A 154 0.32 -12.50 -5.76
CA ARG A 154 0.45 -13.71 -4.92
C ARG A 154 0.83 -14.97 -5.71
N ARG A 155 0.50 -15.01 -6.99
CA ARG A 155 0.76 -16.17 -7.85
C ARG A 155 2.05 -16.03 -8.67
N ARG A 156 2.49 -14.81 -8.91
CA ARG A 156 3.70 -14.49 -9.70
C ARG A 156 4.50 -13.43 -8.95
N ASP A 157 5.81 -13.53 -8.95
CA ASP A 157 6.72 -12.53 -8.38
C ASP A 157 6.80 -11.29 -9.29
N VAL A 158 5.67 -10.62 -9.48
CA VAL A 158 5.57 -9.37 -10.24
C VAL A 158 5.19 -8.25 -9.29
N ALA A 159 5.86 -7.11 -9.40
CA ALA A 159 5.53 -5.94 -8.59
C ALA A 159 4.08 -5.48 -8.85
N MET A 160 3.31 -5.27 -7.79
CA MET A 160 1.90 -4.85 -7.88
C MET A 160 1.72 -3.58 -8.69
N GLY A 161 2.66 -2.62 -8.55
CA GLY A 161 2.64 -1.38 -9.31
C GLY A 161 2.67 -1.59 -10.82
N ASN A 162 3.46 -2.56 -11.32
CA ASN A 162 3.53 -2.85 -12.75
C ASN A 162 2.20 -3.42 -13.27
N VAL A 163 1.57 -4.31 -12.51
CA VAL A 163 0.26 -4.86 -12.88
C VAL A 163 -0.79 -3.77 -12.94
N LEU A 164 -0.85 -2.91 -11.92
CA LEU A 164 -1.78 -1.79 -11.87
C LEU A 164 -1.49 -0.76 -12.97
N PHE A 165 -0.23 -0.49 -13.27
CA PHE A 165 0.16 0.43 -14.34
C PHE A 165 -0.34 -0.06 -15.70
N ILE A 166 -0.13 -1.33 -16.04
CA ILE A 166 -0.58 -1.92 -17.31
C ILE A 166 -2.12 -1.89 -17.39
N LEU A 167 -2.81 -2.35 -16.34
CA LEU A 167 -4.27 -2.41 -16.32
C LEU A 167 -4.90 -1.01 -16.42
N ASN A 168 -4.36 -0.04 -15.70
CA ASN A 168 -4.82 1.35 -15.78
C ASN A 168 -4.52 1.97 -17.14
N GLY A 169 -3.34 1.68 -17.71
CA GLY A 169 -2.94 2.14 -19.03
C GLY A 169 -3.93 1.70 -20.13
N ILE A 170 -4.35 0.43 -20.11
CA ILE A 170 -5.34 -0.09 -21.06
C ILE A 170 -6.67 0.68 -20.94
N VAL A 171 -7.15 0.93 -19.72
CA VAL A 171 -8.41 1.66 -19.50
C VAL A 171 -8.30 3.10 -19.94
N ILE A 172 -7.18 3.77 -19.68
CA ILE A 172 -6.93 5.16 -20.10
C ILE A 172 -6.82 5.26 -21.62
N LEU A 173 -6.14 4.32 -22.28
CA LEU A 173 -6.08 4.27 -23.74
C LEU A 173 -7.47 4.08 -24.34
N ALA A 174 -8.29 3.20 -23.77
CA ALA A 174 -9.67 3.02 -24.21
C ALA A 174 -10.46 4.33 -24.13
N LEU A 175 -10.31 5.13 -23.05
CA LEU A 175 -10.95 6.44 -22.96
C LEU A 175 -10.50 7.37 -24.09
N GLY A 176 -9.21 7.41 -24.42
CA GLY A 176 -8.67 8.22 -25.52
C GLY A 176 -9.33 7.89 -26.86
N PHE A 177 -9.53 6.59 -27.16
CA PHE A 177 -10.17 6.14 -28.39
C PHE A 177 -11.69 6.39 -28.41
N PHE A 178 -12.38 6.19 -27.29
CA PHE A 178 -13.85 6.31 -27.25
C PHE A 178 -14.35 7.75 -27.03
N ARG A 179 -13.51 8.64 -26.46
CA ARG A 179 -13.93 10.01 -26.09
C ARG A 179 -12.97 11.06 -26.63
N SER A 180 -11.90 11.36 -25.92
CA SER A 180 -10.86 12.30 -26.36
C SER A 180 -9.52 12.01 -25.71
N TRP A 181 -8.44 12.35 -26.39
CA TRP A 181 -7.08 12.23 -25.89
C TRP A 181 -6.81 13.17 -24.71
N ASP A 182 -7.43 14.36 -24.69
CA ASP A 182 -7.28 15.29 -23.55
C ASP A 182 -7.80 14.67 -22.24
N LEU A 183 -8.98 14.03 -22.30
CA LEU A 183 -9.53 13.33 -21.13
C LEU A 183 -8.64 12.17 -20.69
N ALA A 184 -8.02 11.46 -21.64
CA ALA A 184 -7.09 10.40 -21.34
C ALA A 184 -5.82 10.94 -20.63
N LEU A 185 -5.26 12.06 -21.11
CA LEU A 185 -4.08 12.69 -20.50
C LEU A 185 -4.37 13.23 -19.10
N TYR A 186 -5.50 13.90 -18.89
CA TYR A 186 -5.92 14.33 -17.54
C TYR A 186 -6.18 13.14 -16.60
N SER A 187 -6.75 12.06 -17.11
CA SER A 187 -6.95 10.83 -16.34
C SER A 187 -5.62 10.16 -15.98
N MET A 188 -4.63 10.20 -16.88
CA MET A 188 -3.27 9.74 -16.61
C MET A 188 -2.61 10.56 -15.51
N LEU A 189 -2.76 11.89 -15.53
CA LEU A 189 -2.29 12.78 -14.46
C LEU A 189 -2.92 12.41 -13.11
N SER A 190 -4.25 12.26 -13.07
CA SER A 190 -4.97 11.84 -11.86
C SER A 190 -4.46 10.51 -11.33
N THR A 191 -4.25 9.52 -12.20
CA THR A 191 -3.77 8.17 -11.84
C THR A 191 -2.32 8.22 -11.33
N PHE A 192 -1.47 9.07 -11.92
CA PHE A 192 -0.10 9.30 -11.47
C PHE A 192 -0.05 9.91 -10.06
N VAL A 193 -0.79 11.00 -9.83
CA VAL A 193 -0.90 11.64 -8.51
C VAL A 193 -1.41 10.64 -7.48
N LYS A 194 -2.46 9.90 -7.83
CA LYS A 194 -3.02 8.84 -6.98
C LYS A 194 -1.97 7.80 -6.60
N GLY A 195 -1.23 7.25 -7.55
CA GLY A 195 -0.18 6.26 -7.30
C GLY A 195 0.85 6.78 -6.31
N LYS A 196 1.35 7.99 -6.50
CA LYS A 196 2.34 8.62 -5.60
C LYS A 196 1.82 8.80 -4.18
N VAL A 197 0.57 9.23 -4.02
CA VAL A 197 -0.03 9.44 -2.70
C VAL A 197 -0.32 8.10 -2.01
N VAL A 198 -0.82 7.10 -2.73
CA VAL A 198 -1.02 5.75 -2.19
C VAL A 198 0.31 5.17 -1.71
N ASP A 199 1.38 5.29 -2.49
CA ASP A 199 2.72 4.83 -2.10
C ASP A 199 3.22 5.53 -0.83
N MET A 200 2.95 6.84 -0.68
CA MET A 200 3.31 7.59 0.54
C MET A 200 2.55 7.11 1.78
N ILE A 201 1.29 6.74 1.65
CA ILE A 201 0.45 6.27 2.76
C ILE A 201 0.72 4.80 3.06
N HIS A 202 0.89 3.99 2.02
CA HIS A 202 1.07 2.53 2.11
C HIS A 202 2.55 2.12 2.16
N ILE A 203 3.33 2.73 3.05
CA ILE A 203 4.78 2.49 3.24
C ILE A 203 5.12 1.05 3.68
N GLY A 204 4.11 0.20 3.95
CA GLY A 204 4.25 -1.11 4.61
C GLY A 204 5.07 -2.17 3.88
N HIS A 205 5.33 -2.01 2.59
CA HIS A 205 6.08 -2.98 1.79
C HIS A 205 7.51 -2.55 1.44
N ILE A 206 7.88 -1.30 1.77
CA ILE A 206 9.25 -0.82 1.52
C ILE A 206 10.19 -1.49 2.52
N LYS A 207 11.04 -2.36 2.01
CA LYS A 207 12.10 -2.98 2.78
C LYS A 207 13.34 -2.11 2.74
N VAL A 208 14.04 -2.06 3.86
CA VAL A 208 15.29 -1.34 4.02
C VAL A 208 16.34 -2.25 4.61
N THR A 209 17.56 -2.12 4.13
CA THR A 209 18.74 -2.74 4.71
C THR A 209 19.41 -1.73 5.62
N CYS A 210 19.59 -2.10 6.87
CA CYS A 210 20.31 -1.30 7.86
C CYS A 210 21.72 -1.87 8.02
N PHE A 211 22.72 -1.02 7.84
CA PHE A 211 24.11 -1.30 8.19
C PHE A 211 24.42 -0.55 9.49
N ILE A 212 24.70 -1.29 10.55
CA ILE A 212 24.93 -0.74 11.89
C ILE A 212 26.37 -1.04 12.26
N ILE A 213 27.19 0.01 12.40
CA ILE A 213 28.59 -0.08 12.74
C ILE A 213 28.74 0.26 14.21
N THR A 214 29.25 -0.68 15.00
CA THR A 214 29.36 -0.58 16.45
C THR A 214 30.56 -1.37 16.99
N LYS A 215 31.06 -0.96 18.15
CA LYS A 215 32.04 -1.74 18.93
C LYS A 215 31.36 -2.72 19.89
N GLU A 216 30.10 -2.45 20.25
CA GLU A 216 29.32 -3.22 21.24
C GLU A 216 28.56 -4.38 20.59
N LYS A 217 29.29 -5.28 19.89
CA LYS A 217 28.72 -6.40 19.11
C LYS A 217 27.67 -7.22 19.87
N GLU A 218 28.05 -7.76 21.04
CA GLU A 218 27.21 -8.72 21.76
C GLU A 218 25.92 -8.07 22.30
N LYS A 219 26.05 -6.85 22.85
CA LYS A 219 24.91 -6.09 23.35
C LYS A 219 23.95 -5.74 22.21
N MET A 220 24.50 -5.30 21.09
CA MET A 220 23.72 -4.93 19.90
C MET A 220 23.00 -6.14 19.30
N LEU A 221 23.68 -7.27 19.15
CA LEU A 221 23.08 -8.52 18.70
C LEU A 221 21.94 -8.97 19.62
N CYS A 222 22.13 -8.88 20.95
CA CYS A 222 21.10 -9.26 21.92
C CYS A 222 19.83 -8.41 21.74
N GLN A 223 19.94 -7.10 21.52
CA GLN A 223 18.80 -6.21 21.33
C GLN A 223 18.13 -6.41 19.98
N LEU A 224 18.90 -6.50 18.89
CA LEU A 224 18.36 -6.69 17.55
C LEU A 224 17.69 -8.06 17.37
N ARG A 225 18.18 -9.12 18.02
CA ARG A 225 17.53 -10.45 18.01
C ARG A 225 16.12 -10.41 18.60
N LYS A 226 15.83 -9.51 19.53
CA LYS A 226 14.47 -9.31 20.07
C LYS A 226 13.47 -8.83 19.02
N LEU A 227 13.95 -8.22 17.94
CA LEU A 227 13.13 -7.72 16.84
C LEU A 227 12.85 -8.79 15.78
N HIS A 228 13.34 -10.03 15.97
CA HIS A 228 13.08 -11.21 15.11
C HIS A 228 13.52 -11.06 13.64
N HIS A 229 14.53 -10.25 13.38
CA HIS A 229 15.12 -10.11 12.04
C HIS A 229 16.39 -10.96 11.91
N GLY A 230 16.67 -11.40 10.68
CA GLY A 230 17.97 -11.96 10.34
C GLY A 230 19.06 -10.89 10.47
N ILE A 231 20.18 -11.26 11.11
CA ILE A 231 21.30 -10.34 11.31
C ILE A 231 22.54 -11.01 10.77
N THR A 232 23.25 -10.35 9.87
CA THR A 232 24.58 -10.75 9.42
C THR A 232 25.60 -9.87 10.10
N CYS A 233 26.59 -10.48 10.76
CA CYS A 233 27.69 -9.77 11.40
C CYS A 233 28.93 -9.89 10.53
N ILE A 234 29.53 -8.75 10.18
CA ILE A 234 30.76 -8.64 9.40
C ILE A 234 31.79 -7.95 10.31
N HIS A 235 32.98 -8.54 10.39
CA HIS A 235 34.13 -7.88 11.03
C HIS A 235 34.61 -6.79 10.11
N SER A 236 34.81 -5.57 10.63
CA SER A 236 35.19 -4.41 9.84
C SER A 236 36.19 -3.55 10.62
N GLU A 237 36.99 -2.79 9.90
CA GLU A 237 37.97 -1.86 10.44
C GLU A 237 37.64 -0.45 9.97
N GLY A 238 37.79 0.53 10.84
CA GLY A 238 37.59 1.93 10.51
C GLY A 238 38.74 2.45 9.68
N GLY A 239 38.52 2.79 8.41
CA GLY A 239 39.59 3.23 7.49
C GLY A 239 40.30 4.51 7.89
N TYR A 240 39.77 5.31 8.83
CA TYR A 240 40.43 6.49 9.38
C TYR A 240 40.97 6.26 10.79
N SER A 241 40.21 5.51 11.61
CA SER A 241 40.55 5.29 13.03
C SER A 241 41.42 4.07 13.26
N GLU A 242 41.58 3.21 12.25
CA GLU A 242 42.29 1.92 12.30
C GLU A 242 41.84 1.02 13.47
N GLN A 243 40.58 1.23 13.92
CA GLN A 243 40.01 0.50 15.04
C GLN A 243 39.07 -0.58 14.55
N GLU A 244 39.11 -1.72 15.23
CA GLU A 244 38.19 -2.82 15.00
C GLU A 244 36.74 -2.43 15.32
N ASN A 245 35.83 -2.72 14.40
CA ASN A 245 34.42 -2.51 14.53
C ASN A 245 33.65 -3.73 13.99
N TYR A 246 32.36 -3.77 14.26
CA TYR A 246 31.46 -4.77 13.71
C TYR A 246 30.36 -4.09 12.92
N THR A 247 30.19 -4.49 11.67
CA THR A 247 29.08 -4.08 10.84
C THR A 247 27.98 -5.12 10.91
N LEU A 248 26.86 -4.77 11.53
CA LEU A 248 25.68 -5.61 11.61
C LEU A 248 24.72 -5.21 10.50
N MET A 249 24.49 -6.13 9.54
CA MET A 249 23.53 -5.96 8.48
C MET A 249 22.23 -6.65 8.84
N THR A 250 21.13 -5.89 8.80
CA THR A 250 19.78 -6.44 8.99
C THR A 250 18.81 -5.82 8.01
N VAL A 251 17.85 -6.62 7.58
CA VAL A 251 16.78 -6.18 6.69
C VAL A 251 15.50 -6.06 7.48
N THR A 252 14.81 -4.94 7.32
CA THR A 252 13.59 -4.63 8.05
C THR A 252 12.58 -3.91 7.16
N THR A 253 11.37 -3.73 7.65
CA THR A 253 10.39 -2.86 7.00
C THR A 253 10.58 -1.41 7.45
N ARG A 254 10.15 -0.45 6.64
CA ARG A 254 10.23 0.98 6.99
C ARG A 254 9.48 1.32 8.30
N TYR A 255 8.47 0.54 8.66
CA TYR A 255 7.77 0.69 9.96
C TYR A 255 8.62 0.24 11.14
N GLU A 256 9.32 -0.89 10.99
CA GLU A 256 10.13 -1.45 12.07
C GLU A 256 11.45 -0.71 12.23
N LEU A 257 11.84 0.09 11.22
CA LEU A 257 13.05 0.92 11.25
C LEU A 257 13.11 1.83 12.50
N VAL A 258 11.95 2.35 12.94
CA VAL A 258 11.87 3.17 14.16
C VAL A 258 12.29 2.37 15.39
N ALA A 259 11.85 1.12 15.50
CA ALA A 259 12.23 0.24 16.60
C ALA A 259 13.71 -0.14 16.54
N VAL A 260 14.22 -0.45 15.32
CA VAL A 260 15.65 -0.73 15.10
C VAL A 260 16.50 0.47 15.50
N ARG A 261 16.17 1.67 15.02
CA ARG A 261 16.87 2.91 15.37
C ARG A 261 16.91 3.15 16.88
N LYS A 262 15.77 2.96 17.55
CA LYS A 262 15.69 3.11 19.01
C LYS A 262 16.58 2.09 19.73
N ALA A 263 16.56 0.83 19.31
CA ALA A 263 17.41 -0.22 19.88
C ALA A 263 18.89 0.10 19.68
N VAL A 264 19.30 0.57 18.50
CA VAL A 264 20.69 0.95 18.22
C VAL A 264 21.15 2.09 19.12
N LEU A 265 20.43 3.20 19.16
CA LEU A 265 20.81 4.38 19.94
C LEU A 265 20.80 4.13 21.46
N GLN A 266 19.92 3.26 21.94
CA GLN A 266 19.89 2.87 23.35
C GLN A 266 21.04 1.94 23.75
N THR A 267 21.54 1.14 22.80
CA THR A 267 22.63 0.16 23.07
C THR A 267 23.99 0.81 22.93
N ASP A 268 24.19 1.58 21.90
CA ASP A 268 25.44 2.29 21.62
C ASP A 268 25.14 3.66 20.99
N PRO A 269 25.16 4.74 21.79
CA PRO A 269 24.94 6.09 21.28
C PRO A 269 25.98 6.57 20.25
N ARG A 270 27.13 5.89 20.16
CA ARG A 270 28.20 6.19 19.18
C ARG A 270 28.10 5.32 17.92
N ALA A 271 27.16 4.38 17.88
CA ALA A 271 26.96 3.55 16.69
C ALA A 271 26.57 4.40 15.49
N PHE A 272 27.15 4.08 14.35
CA PHE A 272 26.78 4.66 13.07
C PHE A 272 25.80 3.71 12.35
N MET A 273 24.68 4.25 11.90
CA MET A 273 23.67 3.47 11.18
C MET A 273 23.37 4.11 9.84
N ASN A 274 23.63 3.33 8.76
CA ASN A 274 23.24 3.67 7.40
C ASN A 274 22.01 2.83 6.98
N VAL A 275 21.04 3.47 6.34
CA VAL A 275 19.79 2.84 5.90
C VAL A 275 19.67 2.99 4.40
N VAL A 276 19.63 1.86 3.70
CA VAL A 276 19.52 1.80 2.23
C VAL A 276 18.21 1.14 1.87
N GLN A 277 17.47 1.70 0.93
CA GLN A 277 16.27 1.06 0.42
C GLN A 277 16.65 -0.17 -0.41
N SER A 278 16.09 -1.32 -0.04
CA SER A 278 16.32 -2.58 -0.77
C SER A 278 15.36 -2.68 -1.93
N THR A 279 15.90 -2.82 -3.14
CA THR A 279 15.09 -2.98 -4.35
C THR A 279 14.42 -4.34 -4.37
N GLU A 280 15.16 -5.40 -4.00
CA GLU A 280 14.68 -6.78 -3.98
C GLU A 280 15.37 -7.57 -2.87
N ILE A 281 14.67 -8.54 -2.31
CA ILE A 281 15.21 -9.47 -1.34
C ILE A 281 14.75 -10.87 -1.72
N VAL A 282 15.70 -11.71 -2.11
CA VAL A 282 15.48 -13.11 -2.47
C VAL A 282 15.99 -14.01 -1.35
N GLY A 283 15.25 -15.07 -1.02
CA GLY A 283 15.64 -16.07 -0.04
C GLY A 283 14.76 -16.11 1.21
N ARG A 284 15.22 -16.86 2.23
CA ARG A 284 14.50 -17.04 3.50
C ARG A 284 14.66 -15.81 4.39
N PHE A 285 13.83 -14.81 4.15
CA PHE A 285 13.67 -13.67 5.04
C PHE A 285 12.52 -13.96 6.01
N ALA A 286 12.74 -13.76 7.31
CA ALA A 286 11.70 -13.90 8.31
C ALA A 286 10.61 -12.83 8.05
N ARG A 287 9.51 -13.24 7.44
CA ARG A 287 8.32 -12.38 7.30
C ARG A 287 7.59 -12.39 8.63
N PRO A 288 7.22 -11.22 9.19
CA PRO A 288 6.29 -11.19 10.30
C PRO A 288 5.02 -11.93 9.85
N LYS A 289 4.55 -12.90 10.64
CA LYS A 289 3.26 -13.53 10.39
C LYS A 289 2.18 -12.45 10.52
N VAL A 290 1.53 -12.12 9.41
CA VAL A 290 0.37 -11.22 9.35
C VAL A 290 -0.85 -11.94 9.91
#